data_7ceadae425bb45844fb19f8b2c8d4a4b
#
_entry.id   7ceadae425bb45844fb19f8b2c8d4a4b
#
_cell.length_a   1.000
_cell.length_b   1.000
_cell.length_c   1.000
_cell.angle_alpha   90.00
_cell.angle_beta   90.00
_cell.angle_gamma   90.00
#
_symmetry.space_group_name_H-M   'P 1'
#
loop_
_entity.id
_entity.type
_entity.pdbx_description
1 polymer ?
#
loop_
_entity_poly.entity_id
_entity_poly.type
_entity_poly.pdbx_seq_one_letter_code
_entity_poly.pdbx_strand_id
1 'polypeptide(L)'
;MPGLNLPAVPPAYLGVWQRTLLTTTAGVRDTGTRVYWLQTERLFADLRIPLPAPETPAQLATQAGFAGITEVTGDLCQWHRAIDFQPPNGGEDIGRMHFVDSEKVLEDGLDGSYHEVWERLPESLGRNRGTWLLGADGRQGCLLLAGDCFLFAAGRRLALPHAESLAALFDGDNAELLDFELSFGRHQGGAMPWQIELSTLPARIGARLLPADADPD
;
A
#
# COMPACT_ATOMS: atom_id res chain seq x y z
N MET A 1 -6.54 11.78 -6.09
CA MET A 1 -6.53 13.15 -5.63
C MET A 1 -5.45 14.01 -6.30
N PRO A 2 -5.53 14.35 -7.55
CA PRO A 2 -4.53 15.22 -8.17
C PRO A 2 -4.83 16.70 -7.87
N GLY A 3 -5.01 17.07 -6.61
CA GLY A 3 -5.35 18.44 -6.22
C GLY A 3 -4.67 18.99 -4.97
N LEU A 4 -4.11 18.13 -4.12
CA LEU A 4 -3.34 18.57 -2.97
C LEU A 4 -1.89 18.85 -3.43
N ASN A 5 -1.52 20.12 -3.48
CA ASN A 5 -0.14 20.52 -3.78
C ASN A 5 0.68 20.53 -2.47
N LEU A 6 0.90 19.33 -1.92
CA LEU A 6 1.72 19.15 -0.73
C LEU A 6 3.22 19.15 -1.07
N PRO A 7 4.09 19.57 -0.15
CA PRO A 7 5.54 19.44 -0.34
C PRO A 7 5.96 17.96 -0.45
N ALA A 8 7.15 17.73 -1.02
CA ALA A 8 7.75 16.41 -1.00
C ALA A 8 8.03 15.96 0.44
N VAL A 9 7.84 14.67 0.72
CA VAL A 9 8.19 14.10 2.03
C VAL A 9 9.71 14.15 2.24
N PRO A 10 10.19 14.18 3.51
CA PRO A 10 11.61 14.08 3.78
C PRO A 10 12.24 12.82 3.16
N PRO A 11 13.50 12.88 2.67
CA PRO A 11 14.17 11.73 2.03
C PRO A 11 14.23 10.46 2.91
N ALA A 12 14.17 10.60 4.22
CA ALA A 12 14.14 9.48 5.15
C ALA A 12 12.91 8.57 4.98
N TYR A 13 11.82 9.07 4.41
CA TYR A 13 10.60 8.29 4.15
C TYR A 13 10.68 7.45 2.88
N LEU A 14 11.53 7.81 1.91
CA LEU A 14 11.55 7.21 0.58
C LEU A 14 11.97 5.74 0.60
N GLY A 15 11.35 4.93 -0.23
CA GLY A 15 11.66 3.51 -0.38
C GLY A 15 10.47 2.60 -0.09
N VAL A 16 10.75 1.33 0.17
CA VAL A 16 9.77 0.35 0.61
C VAL A 16 10.05 -0.02 2.06
N TRP A 17 9.03 0.06 2.86
CA TRP A 17 9.02 -0.30 4.27
C TRP A 17 8.17 -1.55 4.46
N GLN A 18 8.75 -2.56 5.10
CA GLN A 18 8.05 -3.77 5.53
C GLN A 18 7.71 -3.66 7.00
N ARG A 19 6.43 -3.82 7.35
CA ARG A 19 6.04 -3.92 8.76
C ARG A 19 6.45 -5.26 9.33
N THR A 20 7.23 -5.24 10.40
CA THR A 20 7.70 -6.45 11.10
C THR A 20 6.95 -6.72 12.39
N LEU A 21 6.27 -5.71 12.94
CA LEU A 21 5.48 -5.83 14.15
C LEU A 21 4.34 -4.81 14.17
N LEU A 22 3.16 -5.24 14.59
CA LEU A 22 2.09 -4.38 15.10
C LEU A 22 1.72 -4.87 16.51
N THR A 23 1.60 -3.94 17.45
CA THR A 23 0.97 -4.16 18.76
C THR A 23 -0.11 -3.12 18.99
N THR A 24 -1.17 -3.50 19.72
CA THR A 24 -2.25 -2.59 20.09
C THR A 24 -2.53 -2.64 21.58
N THR A 25 -3.15 -1.59 22.10
CA THR A 25 -3.61 -1.54 23.50
C THR A 25 -4.70 -2.58 23.80
N ALA A 26 -5.39 -3.08 22.78
CA ALA A 26 -6.34 -4.20 22.90
C ALA A 26 -5.64 -5.58 23.01
N GLY A 27 -4.30 -5.61 23.04
CA GLY A 27 -3.51 -6.85 23.22
C GLY A 27 -3.24 -7.60 21.91
N VAL A 28 -3.54 -7.03 20.75
CA VAL A 28 -3.14 -7.62 19.47
C VAL A 28 -1.62 -7.56 19.33
N ARG A 29 -1.01 -8.63 18.85
CA ARG A 29 0.37 -8.70 18.40
C ARG A 29 0.39 -9.40 17.04
N ASP A 30 0.68 -8.65 15.98
CA ASP A 30 0.75 -9.16 14.62
C ASP A 30 2.17 -9.09 14.07
N THR A 31 2.69 -10.24 13.69
CA THR A 31 3.94 -10.42 12.93
C THR A 31 3.71 -11.28 11.68
N GLY A 32 2.46 -11.63 11.41
CA GLY A 32 2.07 -12.56 10.35
C GLY A 32 1.53 -11.88 9.10
N THR A 33 0.90 -10.72 9.23
CA THR A 33 0.44 -9.96 8.06
C THR A 33 1.63 -9.45 7.27
N ARG A 34 1.69 -9.75 5.96
CA ARG A 34 2.68 -9.15 5.06
C ARG A 34 2.21 -7.76 4.70
N VAL A 35 2.96 -6.76 5.11
CA VAL A 35 2.67 -5.36 4.85
C VAL A 35 3.87 -4.71 4.17
N TYR A 36 3.61 -4.08 3.02
CA TYR A 36 4.58 -3.29 2.29
C TYR A 36 4.02 -1.90 2.02
N TRP A 37 4.68 -0.89 2.56
CA TRP A 37 4.44 0.51 2.29
C TRP A 37 5.53 1.06 1.38
N LEU A 38 5.19 1.43 0.15
CA LEU A 38 6.09 2.10 -0.78
C LEU A 38 5.81 3.60 -0.76
N GLN A 39 6.83 4.39 -0.44
CA GLN A 39 6.78 5.85 -0.40
C GLN A 39 7.66 6.46 -1.50
N THR A 40 7.05 7.29 -2.33
CA THR A 40 7.75 8.20 -3.25
C THR A 40 7.75 9.61 -2.68
N GLU A 41 8.30 10.60 -3.40
CA GLU A 41 8.33 11.99 -2.91
C GLU A 41 6.97 12.54 -2.47
N ARG A 42 5.87 12.03 -3.04
CA ARG A 42 4.50 12.50 -2.72
C ARG A 42 3.49 11.39 -2.61
N LEU A 43 3.58 10.40 -3.49
CA LEU A 43 2.63 9.31 -3.55
C LEU A 43 3.09 8.16 -2.66
N PHE A 44 2.11 7.48 -2.09
CA PHE A 44 2.34 6.23 -1.39
C PHE A 44 1.33 5.17 -1.81
N ALA A 45 1.68 3.93 -1.57
CA ALA A 45 0.76 2.81 -1.56
C ALA A 45 1.18 1.81 -0.48
N ASP A 46 0.18 1.21 0.16
CA ASP A 46 0.33 0.24 1.25
C ASP A 46 -0.48 -1.00 0.91
N LEU A 47 0.15 -2.17 0.96
CA LEU A 47 -0.44 -3.47 0.68
C LEU A 47 -0.37 -4.35 1.91
N ARG A 48 -1.51 -4.92 2.35
CA ARG A 48 -1.63 -5.75 3.57
C ARG A 48 -2.31 -7.07 3.26
N ILE A 49 -1.55 -8.16 3.29
CA ILE A 49 -2.03 -9.51 3.02
C ILE A 49 -1.86 -10.37 4.28
N PRO A 50 -2.94 -10.88 4.88
CA PRO A 50 -2.86 -11.80 6.01
C PRO A 50 -2.07 -13.07 5.69
N LEU A 51 -1.47 -13.69 6.71
CA LEU A 51 -0.92 -15.04 6.63
C LEU A 51 -1.71 -15.98 7.58
N PRO A 52 -2.11 -17.18 7.10
CA PRO A 52 -1.92 -17.70 5.73
C PRO A 52 -2.61 -16.85 4.67
N ALA A 53 -2.14 -16.95 3.42
CA ALA A 53 -2.71 -16.18 2.31
C ALA A 53 -4.20 -16.51 2.15
N PRO A 54 -5.06 -15.50 1.89
CA PRO A 54 -6.49 -15.72 1.67
C PRO A 54 -6.71 -16.55 0.39
N GLU A 55 -7.57 -17.56 0.49
CA GLU A 55 -7.88 -18.48 -0.61
C GLU A 55 -9.34 -18.38 -1.07
N THR A 56 -10.24 -18.03 -0.17
CA THR A 56 -11.68 -17.89 -0.49
C THR A 56 -12.08 -16.43 -0.67
N PRO A 57 -13.14 -16.11 -1.43
CA PRO A 57 -13.61 -14.74 -1.56
C PRO A 57 -13.89 -14.04 -0.22
N ALA A 58 -14.46 -14.73 0.76
CA ALA A 58 -14.69 -14.17 2.09
C ALA A 58 -13.38 -13.84 2.82
N GLN A 59 -12.34 -14.67 2.67
CA GLN A 59 -11.01 -14.37 3.20
C GLN A 59 -10.34 -13.22 2.41
N LEU A 60 -10.52 -13.17 1.08
CA LEU A 60 -10.01 -12.07 0.27
C LEU A 60 -10.58 -10.72 0.73
N ALA A 61 -11.83 -10.67 1.18
CA ALA A 61 -12.45 -9.48 1.72
C ALA A 61 -11.81 -8.96 3.04
N THR A 62 -10.98 -9.77 3.71
CA THR A 62 -10.24 -9.36 4.92
C THR A 62 -8.89 -8.70 4.65
N GLN A 63 -8.46 -8.65 3.39
CA GLN A 63 -7.25 -7.94 2.98
C GLN A 63 -7.42 -6.44 3.21
N ALA A 64 -6.31 -5.73 3.22
CA ALA A 64 -6.33 -4.28 3.29
C ALA A 64 -5.23 -3.69 2.40
N GLY A 65 -5.33 -2.41 2.18
CA GLY A 65 -4.35 -1.63 1.48
C GLY A 65 -4.99 -0.41 0.82
N PHE A 66 -4.19 0.58 0.58
CA PHE A 66 -4.65 1.88 0.11
C PHE A 66 -3.52 2.62 -0.60
N ALA A 67 -3.87 3.65 -1.35
CA ALA A 67 -2.88 4.52 -2.00
C ALA A 67 -3.38 5.97 -2.02
N GLY A 68 -2.42 6.90 -2.08
CA GLY A 68 -2.73 8.32 -2.09
C GLY A 68 -1.50 9.21 -1.97
N ILE A 69 -1.64 10.28 -1.19
CA ILE A 69 -0.60 11.30 -0.99
C ILE A 69 -0.23 11.36 0.49
N THR A 70 1.07 11.48 0.77
CA THR A 70 1.59 11.63 2.13
C THR A 70 1.88 13.10 2.44
N GLU A 71 1.48 13.53 3.62
CA GLU A 71 1.85 14.81 4.22
C GLU A 71 2.68 14.57 5.47
N VAL A 72 3.80 15.29 5.61
CA VAL A 72 4.67 15.21 6.79
C VAL A 72 4.81 16.57 7.43
N THR A 73 4.47 16.66 8.71
CA THR A 73 4.63 17.88 9.52
C THR A 73 5.33 17.53 10.82
N GLY A 74 6.62 17.89 10.93
CA GLY A 74 7.44 17.48 12.06
C GLY A 74 7.64 15.97 12.12
N ASP A 75 7.19 15.35 13.20
CA ASP A 75 7.21 13.90 13.41
C ASP A 75 5.88 13.22 13.03
N LEU A 76 4.88 13.99 12.56
CA LEU A 76 3.59 13.46 12.14
C LEU A 76 3.59 13.16 10.64
N CYS A 77 3.11 11.98 10.31
CA CYS A 77 2.87 11.51 8.94
C CYS A 77 1.37 11.26 8.77
N GLN A 78 0.75 11.94 7.81
CA GLN A 78 -0.64 11.73 7.43
C GLN A 78 -0.73 11.12 6.04
N TRP A 79 -1.46 10.01 5.94
CA TRP A 79 -1.73 9.33 4.69
C TRP A 79 -3.13 9.70 4.18
N HIS A 80 -3.17 10.61 3.20
CA HIS A 80 -4.41 10.99 2.51
C HIS A 80 -4.79 9.92 1.51
N ARG A 81 -5.65 8.98 1.89
CA ARG A 81 -6.08 7.85 1.07
C ARG A 81 -7.00 8.33 -0.05
N ALA A 82 -6.61 8.11 -1.31
CA ALA A 82 -7.43 8.41 -2.48
C ALA A 82 -8.21 7.19 -2.96
N ILE A 83 -7.61 6.01 -2.82
CA ILE A 83 -8.24 4.71 -3.05
C ILE A 83 -7.96 3.81 -1.85
N ASP A 84 -8.95 3.03 -1.43
CA ASP A 84 -8.86 2.12 -0.29
C ASP A 84 -9.53 0.79 -0.62
N PHE A 85 -8.91 -0.32 -0.20
CA PHE A 85 -9.48 -1.66 -0.32
C PHE A 85 -10.67 -1.82 0.63
N GLN A 86 -10.59 -1.27 1.82
CA GLN A 86 -11.67 -1.33 2.81
C GLN A 86 -12.66 -0.16 2.61
N PRO A 87 -13.88 -0.26 3.10
CA PRO A 87 -14.84 0.83 3.08
C PRO A 87 -14.32 2.05 3.84
N PRO A 88 -14.76 3.28 3.47
CA PRO A 88 -14.41 4.47 4.20
C PRO A 88 -14.96 4.42 5.64
N ASN A 89 -14.10 4.67 6.61
CA ASN A 89 -14.47 4.70 8.04
C ASN A 89 -14.57 6.12 8.60
N GLY A 90 -14.24 7.14 7.78
CA GLY A 90 -14.32 8.55 8.17
C GLY A 90 -13.20 9.03 9.10
N GLY A 91 -12.26 8.17 9.48
CA GLY A 91 -11.08 8.54 10.28
C GLY A 91 -9.95 9.12 9.44
N GLU A 92 -9.09 9.92 10.09
CA GLU A 92 -7.82 10.34 9.54
C GLU A 92 -6.77 9.26 9.82
N ASP A 93 -5.86 9.05 8.87
CA ASP A 93 -4.75 8.11 9.01
C ASP A 93 -3.48 8.90 9.32
N ILE A 94 -3.17 9.03 10.60
CA ILE A 94 -2.04 9.84 11.09
C ILE A 94 -1.25 9.01 12.09
N GLY A 95 0.05 8.88 11.84
CA GLY A 95 1.02 8.25 12.74
C GLY A 95 2.11 9.22 13.18
N ARG A 96 2.66 9.01 14.36
CA ARG A 96 3.88 9.65 14.84
C ARG A 96 5.08 8.78 14.47
N MET A 97 5.98 9.33 13.68
CA MET A 97 7.13 8.60 13.12
C MET A 97 8.41 8.92 13.89
N HIS A 98 9.11 7.87 14.29
CA HIS A 98 10.43 7.97 14.91
C HIS A 98 11.44 7.12 14.11
N PHE A 99 12.28 7.76 13.32
CA PHE A 99 13.37 7.08 12.60
C PHE A 99 14.50 6.76 13.57
N VAL A 100 14.69 5.47 13.87
CA VAL A 100 15.80 4.97 14.69
C VAL A 100 17.12 5.13 13.94
N ASP A 101 17.09 4.78 12.65
CA ASP A 101 18.19 4.91 11.71
C ASP A 101 17.65 4.96 10.26
N SER A 102 18.52 4.77 9.26
CA SER A 102 18.14 4.78 7.85
C SER A 102 17.28 3.56 7.43
N GLU A 103 17.24 2.51 8.23
CA GLU A 103 16.62 1.22 7.89
C GLU A 103 15.45 0.84 8.79
N LYS A 104 15.25 1.58 9.87
CA LYS A 104 14.19 1.31 10.86
C LYS A 104 13.44 2.56 11.27
N VAL A 105 12.12 2.47 11.23
CA VAL A 105 11.20 3.48 11.74
C VAL A 105 10.17 2.85 12.67
N LEU A 106 9.83 3.56 13.72
CA LEU A 106 8.75 3.25 14.66
C LEU A 106 7.59 4.19 14.36
N GLU A 107 6.38 3.65 14.36
CA GLU A 107 5.15 4.40 14.19
C GLU A 107 4.24 4.16 15.38
N ASP A 108 3.76 5.24 15.96
CA ASP A 108 2.79 5.22 17.05
C ASP A 108 1.49 5.94 16.63
N GLY A 109 0.34 5.35 16.93
CA GLY A 109 -0.94 6.02 16.81
C GLY A 109 -0.99 7.28 17.69
N LEU A 110 -1.64 8.35 17.24
CA LEU A 110 -1.72 9.61 18.00
C LEU A 110 -2.37 9.44 19.37
N ASP A 111 -3.32 8.53 19.49
CA ASP A 111 -4.02 8.19 20.71
C ASP A 111 -3.32 7.09 21.53
N GLY A 112 -2.16 6.64 21.06
CA GLY A 112 -1.41 5.55 21.67
C GLY A 112 -2.06 4.17 21.50
N SER A 113 -3.06 4.02 20.65
CA SER A 113 -3.79 2.76 20.45
C SER A 113 -2.97 1.65 19.81
N TYR A 114 -1.96 2.00 19.02
CA TYR A 114 -1.08 1.04 18.35
C TYR A 114 0.37 1.50 18.30
N HIS A 115 1.26 0.52 18.12
CA HIS A 115 2.68 0.70 17.84
C HIS A 115 3.09 -0.25 16.73
N GLU A 116 3.78 0.26 15.71
CA GLU A 116 4.29 -0.50 14.57
C GLU A 116 5.82 -0.34 14.43
N VAL A 117 6.46 -1.42 13.98
CA VAL A 117 7.88 -1.43 13.63
C VAL A 117 8.01 -1.72 12.15
N TRP A 118 8.72 -0.85 11.46
CA TRP A 118 8.95 -0.93 10.03
C TRP A 118 10.44 -1.02 9.72
N GLU A 119 10.79 -1.90 8.78
CA GLU A 119 12.16 -2.08 8.29
C GLU A 119 12.19 -1.81 6.79
N ARG A 120 13.18 -1.02 6.34
CA ARG A 120 13.33 -0.67 4.94
C ARG A 120 13.91 -1.85 4.16
N LEU A 121 13.39 -2.11 2.98
CA LEU A 121 13.99 -3.05 2.04
C LEU A 121 15.22 -2.40 1.39
N PRO A 122 16.44 -2.98 1.53
CA PRO A 122 17.66 -2.39 0.97
C PRO A 122 17.61 -2.18 -0.54
N GLU A 123 16.96 -3.11 -1.27
CA GLU A 123 16.77 -3.06 -2.71
C GLU A 123 15.82 -1.95 -3.19
N SER A 124 15.14 -1.26 -2.27
CA SER A 124 14.25 -0.14 -2.57
C SER A 124 14.95 1.22 -2.63
N LEU A 125 16.25 1.26 -2.39
CA LEU A 125 17.06 2.48 -2.47
C LEU A 125 17.43 2.82 -3.92
N GLY A 126 17.64 4.11 -4.19
CA GLY A 126 18.04 4.61 -5.50
C GLY A 126 16.89 5.30 -6.24
N ARG A 127 16.51 4.79 -7.43
CA ARG A 127 15.39 5.35 -8.21
C ARG A 127 14.13 5.42 -7.36
N ASN A 128 13.45 6.57 -7.40
CA ASN A 128 12.22 6.76 -6.67
C ASN A 128 11.27 7.61 -7.52
N ARG A 129 10.19 7.03 -8.01
CA ARG A 129 9.20 7.68 -8.87
C ARG A 129 7.80 7.19 -8.56
N GLY A 130 6.82 8.08 -8.73
CA GLY A 130 5.40 7.76 -8.60
C GLY A 130 4.57 8.48 -9.64
N THR A 131 3.66 7.76 -10.26
CA THR A 131 2.69 8.30 -11.23
C THR A 131 1.28 7.92 -10.82
N TRP A 132 0.40 8.93 -10.74
CA TRP A 132 -1.03 8.67 -10.58
C TRP A 132 -1.64 8.35 -11.93
N LEU A 133 -2.47 7.32 -11.98
CA LEU A 133 -3.04 6.77 -13.20
C LEU A 133 -4.57 6.98 -13.20
N LEU A 134 -5.09 7.24 -14.40
CA LEU A 134 -6.53 7.23 -14.65
C LEU A 134 -6.81 6.27 -15.81
N GLY A 135 -7.48 5.17 -15.52
CA GLY A 135 -7.89 4.19 -16.51
C GLY A 135 -8.97 4.75 -17.45
N ALA A 136 -9.05 4.20 -18.66
CA ALA A 136 -10.08 4.57 -19.63
C ALA A 136 -11.51 4.28 -19.11
N ASP A 137 -11.64 3.39 -18.16
CA ASP A 137 -12.89 3.02 -17.45
C ASP A 137 -13.18 3.89 -16.23
N GLY A 138 -12.36 4.94 -15.99
CA GLY A 138 -12.50 5.86 -14.87
C GLY A 138 -11.86 5.39 -13.56
N ARG A 139 -11.27 4.20 -13.51
CA ARG A 139 -10.53 3.76 -12.31
C ARG A 139 -9.34 4.66 -12.05
N GLN A 140 -9.15 5.00 -10.80
CA GLN A 140 -7.95 5.67 -10.33
C GLN A 140 -6.95 4.66 -9.78
N GLY A 141 -5.67 4.97 -9.89
CA GLY A 141 -4.61 4.12 -9.37
C GLY A 141 -3.27 4.81 -9.40
N CYS A 142 -2.21 4.05 -9.13
CA CYS A 142 -0.85 4.56 -9.26
C CYS A 142 0.13 3.43 -9.60
N LEU A 143 1.25 3.83 -10.19
CA LEU A 143 2.46 3.00 -10.29
C LEU A 143 3.58 3.72 -9.55
N LEU A 144 4.15 3.05 -8.58
CA LEU A 144 5.23 3.55 -7.74
C LEU A 144 6.46 2.65 -7.92
N LEU A 145 7.62 3.28 -8.05
CA LEU A 145 8.91 2.61 -8.19
C LEU A 145 9.86 3.11 -7.09
N ALA A 146 10.55 2.19 -6.44
CA ALA A 146 11.60 2.49 -5.47
C ALA A 146 12.72 1.44 -5.60
N GLY A 147 13.90 1.86 -6.11
CA GLY A 147 14.99 0.94 -6.45
C GLY A 147 14.53 -0.16 -7.39
N ASP A 148 14.70 -1.39 -6.97
CA ASP A 148 14.25 -2.60 -7.70
C ASP A 148 12.84 -3.06 -7.30
N CYS A 149 12.10 -2.26 -6.54
CA CYS A 149 10.73 -2.57 -6.10
C CYS A 149 9.70 -1.71 -6.84
N PHE A 150 8.50 -2.26 -6.99
CA PHE A 150 7.33 -1.50 -7.43
C PHE A 150 6.09 -1.85 -6.60
N LEU A 151 5.14 -0.92 -6.60
CA LEU A 151 3.78 -1.16 -6.15
C LEU A 151 2.82 -0.53 -7.17
N PHE A 152 1.96 -1.36 -7.74
CA PHE A 152 0.87 -0.96 -8.62
C PHE A 152 -0.44 -1.00 -7.85
N ALA A 153 -1.26 0.03 -8.01
CA ALA A 153 -2.60 0.11 -7.44
C ALA A 153 -3.62 0.47 -8.51
N ALA A 154 -4.78 -0.18 -8.48
CA ALA A 154 -5.96 0.16 -9.25
C ALA A 154 -7.20 0.01 -8.38
N GLY A 155 -7.87 1.14 -8.10
CA GLY A 155 -9.07 1.20 -7.28
C GLY A 155 -10.26 0.51 -7.94
N ARG A 156 -11.36 0.39 -7.20
CA ARG A 156 -12.63 -0.14 -7.72
C ARG A 156 -13.30 0.82 -8.69
N ARG A 157 -14.15 0.28 -9.53
CA ARG A 157 -15.09 1.07 -10.35
C ARG A 157 -16.24 1.63 -9.52
N LEU A 158 -16.63 0.89 -8.49
CA LEU A 158 -17.75 1.22 -7.61
C LEU A 158 -17.25 1.83 -6.31
N ALA A 159 -17.88 2.91 -5.88
CA ALA A 159 -17.68 3.42 -4.52
C ALA A 159 -18.33 2.47 -3.52
N LEU A 160 -17.63 2.17 -2.42
CA LEU A 160 -18.22 1.39 -1.34
C LEU A 160 -19.07 2.28 -0.43
N PRO A 161 -20.19 1.77 0.08
CA PRO A 161 -20.91 2.43 1.16
C PRO A 161 -20.07 2.42 2.44
N HIS A 162 -20.43 3.27 3.41
CA HIS A 162 -19.87 3.18 4.75
C HIS A 162 -20.23 1.84 5.39
N ALA A 163 -19.22 1.13 5.87
CA ALA A 163 -19.37 -0.13 6.58
C ALA A 163 -18.16 -0.36 7.49
N GLU A 164 -18.31 -1.26 8.47
CA GLU A 164 -17.24 -1.64 9.38
C GLU A 164 -16.07 -2.31 8.64
N SER A 165 -16.36 -3.14 7.64
CA SER A 165 -15.36 -3.81 6.82
C SER A 165 -15.94 -4.24 5.48
N LEU A 166 -15.06 -4.56 4.51
CA LEU A 166 -15.48 -5.16 3.25
C LEU A 166 -16.11 -6.55 3.46
N ALA A 167 -15.60 -7.30 4.45
CA ALA A 167 -16.17 -8.60 4.81
C ALA A 167 -17.63 -8.49 5.30
N ALA A 168 -18.01 -7.37 5.93
CA ALA A 168 -19.38 -7.12 6.34
C ALA A 168 -20.31 -6.79 5.17
N LEU A 169 -19.75 -6.30 4.05
CA LEU A 169 -20.50 -6.02 2.82
C LEU A 169 -20.56 -7.24 1.89
N PHE A 170 -19.66 -8.20 2.09
CA PHE A 170 -19.51 -9.35 1.19
C PHE A 170 -20.54 -10.43 1.54
N ASP A 171 -21.47 -10.72 0.60
CA ASP A 171 -22.55 -11.72 0.76
C ASP A 171 -22.32 -13.02 -0.02
N GLY A 172 -21.17 -13.13 -0.71
CA GLY A 172 -20.81 -14.30 -1.51
C GLY A 172 -21.09 -14.16 -3.01
N ASP A 173 -22.03 -13.32 -3.41
CA ASP A 173 -22.44 -13.14 -4.81
C ASP A 173 -21.88 -11.85 -5.43
N ASN A 174 -21.44 -10.89 -4.61
CA ASN A 174 -20.95 -9.57 -5.03
C ASN A 174 -19.42 -9.54 -5.20
N ALA A 175 -18.87 -10.45 -6.02
CA ALA A 175 -17.44 -10.58 -6.26
C ALA A 175 -16.77 -9.31 -6.82
N GLU A 176 -17.54 -8.40 -7.43
CA GLU A 176 -17.08 -7.10 -7.90
C GLU A 176 -16.54 -6.21 -6.77
N LEU A 177 -16.94 -6.46 -5.53
CA LEU A 177 -16.38 -5.78 -4.37
C LEU A 177 -14.90 -6.11 -4.16
N LEU A 178 -14.43 -7.23 -4.67
CA LEU A 178 -13.03 -7.65 -4.62
C LEU A 178 -12.20 -7.13 -5.81
N ASP A 179 -12.83 -6.44 -6.79
CA ASP A 179 -12.15 -5.89 -7.97
C ASP A 179 -11.33 -4.64 -7.61
N PHE A 180 -10.29 -4.85 -6.82
CA PHE A 180 -9.33 -3.85 -6.39
C PHE A 180 -7.92 -4.47 -6.41
N GLU A 181 -7.02 -3.91 -7.19
CA GLU A 181 -5.65 -4.42 -7.29
C GLU A 181 -4.67 -3.56 -6.50
N LEU A 182 -3.92 -4.20 -5.61
CA LEU A 182 -2.65 -3.76 -5.10
C LEU A 182 -1.66 -4.89 -5.35
N SER A 183 -0.61 -4.61 -6.12
CA SER A 183 0.38 -5.61 -6.53
C SER A 183 1.78 -5.09 -6.23
N PHE A 184 2.48 -5.77 -5.34
CA PHE A 184 3.87 -5.53 -5.02
C PHE A 184 4.75 -6.53 -5.76
N GLY A 185 5.92 -6.10 -6.22
CA GLY A 185 6.88 -6.98 -6.84
C GLY A 185 8.24 -6.33 -7.03
N ARG A 186 9.12 -7.08 -7.71
CA ARG A 186 10.53 -6.72 -7.89
C ARG A 186 10.98 -6.86 -9.32
N HIS A 187 12.09 -6.19 -9.61
CA HIS A 187 12.83 -6.35 -10.87
C HIS A 187 13.60 -7.66 -10.86
N GLN A 188 13.26 -8.56 -11.79
CA GLN A 188 13.84 -9.92 -11.91
C GLN A 188 14.76 -10.06 -13.12
N GLY A 189 15.00 -8.97 -13.87
CA GLY A 189 15.74 -9.00 -15.13
C GLY A 189 14.97 -9.62 -16.30
N GLY A 190 15.59 -9.64 -17.49
CA GLY A 190 15.01 -10.18 -18.71
C GLY A 190 14.08 -9.19 -19.44
N ALA A 191 13.39 -9.67 -20.47
CA ALA A 191 12.56 -8.85 -21.37
C ALA A 191 11.30 -8.28 -20.71
N MET A 192 10.81 -8.91 -19.64
CA MET A 192 9.69 -8.45 -18.82
C MET A 192 10.15 -8.44 -17.35
N PRO A 193 10.96 -7.45 -16.94
CA PRO A 193 11.71 -7.57 -15.68
C PRO A 193 10.88 -7.42 -14.40
N TRP A 194 9.75 -6.75 -14.44
CA TRP A 194 8.95 -6.44 -13.24
C TRP A 194 7.94 -7.56 -12.96
N GLN A 195 8.17 -8.37 -11.94
CA GLN A 195 7.33 -9.50 -11.57
C GLN A 195 6.55 -9.24 -10.29
N ILE A 196 5.23 -9.51 -10.33
CA ILE A 196 4.37 -9.44 -9.16
C ILE A 196 4.64 -10.63 -8.23
N GLU A 197 4.94 -10.34 -6.97
CA GLU A 197 5.21 -11.32 -5.92
C GLU A 197 4.07 -11.44 -4.92
N LEU A 198 3.33 -10.35 -4.71
CA LEU A 198 2.21 -10.26 -3.79
C LEU A 198 1.11 -9.40 -4.40
N SER A 199 -0.14 -9.82 -4.27
CA SER A 199 -1.28 -9.08 -4.81
C SER A 199 -2.56 -9.35 -4.02
N THR A 200 -3.44 -8.34 -3.93
CA THR A 200 -4.83 -8.52 -3.48
C THR A 200 -5.65 -9.40 -4.43
N LEU A 201 -5.20 -9.52 -5.68
CA LEU A 201 -5.76 -10.42 -6.69
C LEU A 201 -4.81 -11.61 -6.88
N PRO A 202 -5.06 -12.79 -6.28
CA PRO A 202 -4.12 -13.92 -6.33
C PRO A 202 -3.71 -14.34 -7.75
N ALA A 203 -4.61 -14.21 -8.72
CA ALA A 203 -4.34 -14.53 -10.13
C ALA A 203 -3.26 -13.63 -10.79
N ARG A 204 -2.91 -12.51 -10.16
CA ARG A 204 -1.86 -11.59 -10.62
C ARG A 204 -0.46 -12.05 -10.21
N ILE A 205 -0.35 -12.88 -9.17
CA ILE A 205 0.94 -13.34 -8.65
C ILE A 205 1.69 -14.11 -9.73
N GLY A 206 2.95 -13.77 -9.94
CA GLY A 206 3.80 -14.31 -11.01
C GLY A 206 3.69 -13.58 -12.36
N ALA A 207 2.64 -12.76 -12.55
CA ALA A 207 2.50 -11.96 -13.77
C ALA A 207 3.58 -10.87 -13.84
N ARG A 208 3.83 -10.41 -15.05
CA ARG A 208 4.79 -9.34 -15.34
C ARG A 208 4.05 -8.09 -15.83
N LEU A 209 4.46 -6.91 -15.36
CA LEU A 209 3.75 -5.65 -15.64
C LEU A 209 4.28 -4.91 -16.86
N LEU A 210 5.61 -4.77 -16.97
CA LEU A 210 6.23 -3.89 -17.96
C LEU A 210 7.30 -4.65 -18.75
N PRO A 211 7.39 -4.42 -20.07
CA PRO A 211 8.57 -4.81 -20.86
C PRO A 211 9.83 -4.08 -20.35
N ALA A 212 11.01 -4.65 -20.63
CA ALA A 212 12.29 -4.06 -20.22
C ALA A 212 12.54 -2.66 -20.82
N ASP A 213 11.97 -2.40 -22.00
CA ASP A 213 12.08 -1.16 -22.75
C ASP A 213 10.98 -0.13 -22.41
N ALA A 214 10.01 -0.52 -21.61
CA ALA A 214 8.96 0.37 -21.11
C ALA A 214 9.30 0.96 -19.74
N ASP A 215 10.57 1.23 -19.47
CA ASP A 215 11.00 1.93 -18.27
C ASP A 215 10.44 3.38 -18.33
N PRO A 216 9.55 3.78 -17.44
CA PRO A 216 9.00 5.11 -17.47
C PRO A 216 10.11 6.11 -17.11
N ASP A 217 10.62 6.83 -18.12
CA ASP A 217 11.50 7.99 -17.96
C ASP A 217 10.75 9.16 -17.27
#